data_9ffae64f3ae478c813bfbfad47527b3e
#
_entry.id   9ffae64f3ae478c813bfbfad47527b3e
#
_cell.length_a   1.000
_cell.length_b   1.000
_cell.length_c   1.000
_cell.angle_alpha   90.00
_cell.angle_beta   90.00
_cell.angle_gamma   90.00
#
_symmetry.space_group_name_H-M   'P 1'
#
loop_
_entity.id
_entity.type
_entity.pdbx_description
1 polymer ?
#
loop_
_entity_poly.entity_id
_entity_poly.type
_entity_poly.pdbx_seq_one_letter_code
_entity_poly.pdbx_strand_id
1 'polypeptide(L)'
;MGAHLTHLARARPQPLTQHQRTQKDTMRLQKTVTVDKPLDAVFDYLSDFTTTTDWDPGTVTTVNQRGDGGVGTAYLNTSTFLGRQTQLTYIVRELVPGQRIRLQGENKTLTAVDTMTFRGVQAGTEVIYTAEFTFKGPARLLAPLLRPAFKRLGKQAQTGMHNALNQL
;
A
#
# COMPACT_ATOMS: atom_id res chain seq x y z
N MET A 1 -21.01 -58.45 26.98
CA MET A 1 -21.45 -57.27 26.15
C MET A 1 -21.01 -56.01 26.88
N GLY A 2 -19.88 -55.47 26.51
CA GLY A 2 -19.31 -54.25 27.09
C GLY A 2 -19.17 -53.18 26.00
N ALA A 3 -19.98 -52.14 26.11
CA ALA A 3 -19.92 -51.02 25.16
C ALA A 3 -18.79 -50.03 25.56
N HIS A 4 -17.75 -49.94 24.72
CA HIS A 4 -16.73 -48.90 24.84
C HIS A 4 -17.28 -47.57 24.31
N LEU A 5 -17.54 -46.63 25.23
CA LEU A 5 -17.81 -45.23 24.92
C LEU A 5 -16.48 -44.53 24.69
N THR A 6 -16.14 -44.29 23.41
CA THR A 6 -14.99 -43.50 23.02
C THR A 6 -15.32 -42.02 23.21
N HIS A 7 -14.70 -41.39 24.19
CA HIS A 7 -14.80 -39.96 24.49
C HIS A 7 -14.00 -39.18 23.43
N LEU A 8 -14.69 -38.60 22.45
CA LEU A 8 -14.13 -37.66 21.53
C LEU A 8 -13.77 -36.34 22.27
N ALA A 9 -12.52 -36.22 22.65
CA ALA A 9 -11.97 -34.97 23.18
C ALA A 9 -12.00 -33.90 22.12
N ARG A 10 -12.88 -32.91 22.27
CA ARG A 10 -12.89 -31.69 21.45
C ARG A 10 -11.55 -30.97 21.64
N ALA A 11 -10.71 -30.95 20.59
CA ALA A 11 -9.47 -30.18 20.57
C ALA A 11 -9.81 -28.69 20.77
N ARG A 12 -9.20 -28.08 21.77
CA ARG A 12 -9.29 -26.61 21.98
C ARG A 12 -8.59 -25.91 20.82
N PRO A 13 -9.17 -24.86 20.25
CA PRO A 13 -8.52 -24.09 19.19
C PRO A 13 -7.21 -23.51 19.73
N GLN A 14 -6.12 -23.81 19.06
CA GLN A 14 -4.79 -23.29 19.39
C GLN A 14 -4.76 -21.76 19.16
N PRO A 15 -4.15 -20.98 20.05
CA PRO A 15 -3.99 -19.55 19.81
C PRO A 15 -3.11 -19.32 18.58
N LEU A 16 -3.57 -18.44 17.68
CA LEU A 16 -2.85 -18.08 16.47
C LEU A 16 -1.43 -17.58 16.81
N THR A 17 -0.43 -18.04 16.05
CA THR A 17 0.95 -17.57 16.18
C THR A 17 1.05 -16.07 15.85
N GLN A 18 2.08 -15.38 16.35
CA GLN A 18 2.28 -13.94 16.06
C GLN A 18 2.27 -13.65 14.55
N HIS A 19 2.85 -14.53 13.74
CA HIS A 19 2.87 -14.40 12.28
C HIS A 19 1.47 -14.47 11.66
N GLN A 20 0.60 -15.36 12.15
CA GLN A 20 -0.79 -15.49 11.70
C GLN A 20 -1.67 -14.33 12.17
N ARG A 21 -1.36 -13.72 13.33
CA ARG A 21 -2.06 -12.51 13.83
C ARG A 21 -1.74 -11.29 12.96
N THR A 22 -0.48 -11.10 12.57
CA THR A 22 -0.05 -9.96 11.75
C THR A 22 -0.70 -10.00 10.36
N GLN A 23 -0.87 -11.19 9.79
CA GLN A 23 -1.49 -11.35 8.47
C GLN A 23 -3.00 -11.04 8.47
N LYS A 24 -3.68 -11.23 9.61
CA LYS A 24 -5.12 -10.95 9.77
C LYS A 24 -5.42 -9.45 9.90
N ASP A 25 -4.45 -8.66 10.33
CA ASP A 25 -4.58 -7.22 10.60
C ASP A 25 -4.06 -6.35 9.44
N THR A 26 -3.54 -6.96 8.38
CA THR A 26 -3.02 -6.27 7.20
C THR A 26 -4.07 -6.25 6.08
N MET A 27 -4.34 -5.06 5.58
CA MET A 27 -5.19 -4.85 4.40
C MET A 27 -4.30 -4.61 3.19
N ARG A 28 -4.49 -5.41 2.14
CA ARG A 28 -3.71 -5.30 0.90
C ARG A 28 -4.60 -4.92 -0.27
N LEU A 29 -4.16 -3.93 -1.01
CA LEU A 29 -4.70 -3.52 -2.30
C LEU A 29 -3.64 -3.76 -3.37
N GLN A 30 -4.07 -4.23 -4.53
CA GLN A 30 -3.20 -4.33 -5.71
C GLN A 30 -3.94 -3.83 -6.92
N LYS A 31 -3.29 -2.99 -7.72
CA LYS A 31 -3.81 -2.41 -8.96
C LYS A 31 -2.76 -2.47 -10.05
N THR A 32 -3.21 -2.72 -11.26
CA THR A 32 -2.34 -2.70 -12.45
C THR A 32 -2.76 -1.53 -13.33
N VAL A 33 -1.79 -0.76 -13.77
CA VAL A 33 -1.96 0.35 -14.72
C VAL A 33 -1.04 0.09 -15.91
N THR A 34 -1.58 0.16 -17.13
CA THR A 34 -0.80 0.07 -18.36
C THR A 34 -1.00 1.35 -19.15
N VAL A 35 0.10 1.96 -19.61
CA VAL A 35 0.10 3.20 -20.39
C VAL A 35 1.04 3.08 -21.56
N ASP A 36 0.72 3.75 -22.67
CA ASP A 36 1.58 3.85 -23.87
C ASP A 36 2.63 4.95 -23.66
N LYS A 37 3.54 4.69 -22.71
CA LYS A 37 4.64 5.59 -22.35
C LYS A 37 5.93 4.79 -22.12
N PRO A 38 7.12 5.38 -22.37
CA PRO A 38 8.40 4.73 -22.10
C PRO A 38 8.57 4.40 -20.62
N LEU A 39 9.19 3.25 -20.34
CA LEU A 39 9.45 2.77 -18.99
C LEU A 39 10.18 3.80 -18.13
N ASP A 40 11.21 4.43 -18.68
CA ASP A 40 12.05 5.40 -17.95
C ASP A 40 11.21 6.62 -17.53
N ALA A 41 10.40 7.17 -18.44
CA ALA A 41 9.55 8.32 -18.13
C ALA A 41 8.53 8.01 -17.03
N VAL A 42 7.91 6.81 -17.08
CA VAL A 42 6.96 6.36 -16.06
C VAL A 42 7.67 6.11 -14.72
N PHE A 43 8.85 5.51 -14.75
CA PHE A 43 9.63 5.26 -13.55
C PHE A 43 10.09 6.56 -12.89
N ASP A 44 10.67 7.48 -13.65
CA ASP A 44 11.17 8.76 -13.14
C ASP A 44 10.04 9.58 -12.50
N TYR A 45 8.87 9.64 -13.15
CA TYR A 45 7.71 10.34 -12.62
C TYR A 45 7.23 9.74 -11.28
N LEU A 46 7.06 8.42 -11.19
CA LEU A 46 6.55 7.76 -10.00
C LEU A 46 7.60 7.58 -8.89
N SER A 47 8.90 7.70 -9.20
CA SER A 47 9.99 7.68 -8.21
C SER A 47 10.08 8.97 -7.41
N ASP A 48 9.63 10.09 -7.95
CA ASP A 48 9.37 11.30 -7.17
C ASP A 48 8.04 11.15 -6.41
N PHE A 49 8.12 10.83 -5.12
CA PHE A 49 6.93 10.60 -4.31
C PHE A 49 6.08 11.85 -4.10
N THR A 50 6.58 13.05 -4.41
CA THR A 50 5.77 14.28 -4.38
C THR A 50 4.65 14.27 -5.43
N THR A 51 4.81 13.52 -6.53
CA THR A 51 3.81 13.35 -7.59
C THR A 51 2.54 12.64 -7.13
N THR A 52 2.53 12.04 -5.91
CA THR A 52 1.30 11.47 -5.32
C THR A 52 0.16 12.48 -5.24
N THR A 53 0.46 13.78 -5.19
CA THR A 53 -0.54 14.85 -5.25
C THR A 53 -1.34 14.86 -6.55
N ASP A 54 -0.77 14.35 -7.63
CA ASP A 54 -1.37 14.39 -8.97
C ASP A 54 -2.24 13.16 -9.24
N TRP A 55 -1.84 11.99 -8.68
CA TRP A 55 -2.48 10.73 -9.03
C TRP A 55 -3.20 10.03 -7.88
N ASP A 56 -2.85 10.30 -6.62
CA ASP A 56 -3.57 9.72 -5.47
C ASP A 56 -4.60 10.71 -4.92
N PRO A 57 -5.90 10.51 -5.18
CA PRO A 57 -6.95 11.45 -4.76
C PRO A 57 -7.13 11.52 -3.23
N GLY A 58 -6.53 10.60 -2.48
CA GLY A 58 -6.45 10.67 -1.03
C GLY A 58 -5.40 11.66 -0.55
N THR A 59 -4.36 11.90 -1.36
CA THR A 59 -3.25 12.78 -0.99
C THR A 59 -3.63 14.26 -1.13
N VAL A 60 -3.39 15.02 -0.07
CA VAL A 60 -3.51 16.49 -0.05
C VAL A 60 -2.17 17.14 -0.41
N THR A 61 -1.10 16.68 0.25
CA THR A 61 0.27 17.12 -0.04
C THR A 61 1.27 16.03 0.28
N THR A 62 2.37 15.99 -0.48
CA THR A 62 3.56 15.21 -0.16
C THR A 62 4.77 16.11 -0.28
N VAL A 63 5.52 16.25 0.81
CA VAL A 63 6.68 17.15 0.90
C VAL A 63 7.92 16.33 1.22
N ASN A 64 8.99 16.52 0.44
CA ASN A 64 10.30 15.98 0.77
C ASN A 64 10.84 16.72 2.00
N GLN A 65 11.04 16.00 3.09
CA GLN A 65 11.60 16.54 4.33
C GLN A 65 13.12 16.39 4.40
N ARG A 66 13.66 15.37 3.75
CA ARG A 66 15.09 15.06 3.79
C ARG A 66 15.45 14.04 2.71
N GLY A 67 16.57 14.25 2.06
CA GLY A 67 17.13 13.33 1.07
C GLY A 67 16.93 13.82 -0.37
N ASP A 68 17.45 13.07 -1.30
CA ASP A 68 17.55 13.40 -2.73
C ASP A 68 16.60 12.59 -3.63
N GLY A 69 15.67 11.87 -3.05
CA GLY A 69 14.76 10.94 -3.77
C GLY A 69 15.22 9.48 -3.70
N GLY A 70 16.48 9.22 -3.34
CA GLY A 70 17.02 7.87 -3.20
C GLY A 70 16.59 7.15 -1.91
N VAL A 71 17.11 5.94 -1.71
CA VAL A 71 16.85 5.13 -0.51
C VAL A 71 17.22 5.92 0.76
N GLY A 72 16.32 5.96 1.74
CA GLY A 72 16.45 6.74 2.98
C GLY A 72 15.83 8.13 2.91
N THR A 73 15.40 8.61 1.72
CA THR A 73 14.66 9.87 1.61
C THR A 73 13.38 9.79 2.42
N ALA A 74 13.08 10.88 3.12
CA ALA A 74 11.90 11.01 3.97
C ALA A 74 10.91 12.02 3.38
N TYR A 75 9.65 11.61 3.24
CA TYR A 75 8.54 12.43 2.80
C TYR A 75 7.47 12.53 3.90
N LEU A 76 6.90 13.71 4.09
CA LEU A 76 5.67 13.89 4.86
C LEU A 76 4.49 13.90 3.89
N ASN A 77 3.68 12.87 3.98
CA ASN A 77 2.42 12.78 3.24
C ASN A 77 1.26 13.14 4.15
N THR A 78 0.44 14.09 3.72
CA THR A 78 -0.85 14.45 4.33
C THR A 78 -1.95 13.96 3.42
N SER A 79 -2.80 13.09 3.93
CA SER A 79 -3.91 12.48 3.19
C SER A 79 -5.23 12.73 3.89
N THR A 80 -6.33 12.77 3.12
CA THR A 80 -7.69 12.77 3.65
C THR A 80 -8.32 11.40 3.44
N PHE A 81 -8.77 10.78 4.52
CA PHE A 81 -9.47 9.51 4.48
C PHE A 81 -10.74 9.58 5.32
N LEU A 82 -11.90 9.29 4.74
CA LEU A 82 -13.22 9.40 5.38
C LEU A 82 -13.46 10.77 6.05
N GLY A 83 -13.05 11.84 5.39
CA GLY A 83 -13.24 13.23 5.86
C GLY A 83 -12.27 13.65 6.98
N ARG A 84 -11.29 12.81 7.33
CA ARG A 84 -10.26 13.13 8.33
C ARG A 84 -8.89 13.18 7.69
N GLN A 85 -8.12 14.22 8.03
CA GLN A 85 -6.72 14.28 7.63
C GLN A 85 -5.87 13.39 8.52
N THR A 86 -4.91 12.74 7.90
CA THR A 86 -3.86 11.95 8.56
C THR A 86 -2.52 12.24 7.92
N GLN A 87 -1.47 12.14 8.71
CA GLN A 87 -0.10 12.31 8.23
C GLN A 87 0.68 11.02 8.46
N LEU A 88 1.46 10.64 7.46
CA LEU A 88 2.45 9.56 7.54
C LEU A 88 3.81 10.11 7.10
N THR A 89 4.84 9.73 7.83
CA THR A 89 6.22 9.92 7.37
C THR A 89 6.61 8.70 6.57
N TYR A 90 6.83 8.88 5.27
CA TYR A 90 7.28 7.83 4.36
C TYR A 90 8.80 7.85 4.21
N ILE A 91 9.40 6.67 4.21
CA ILE A 91 10.82 6.47 3.93
C ILE A 91 10.95 5.58 2.71
N VAL A 92 11.76 5.99 1.73
CA VAL A 92 12.14 5.13 0.61
C VAL A 92 12.98 3.98 1.14
N ARG A 93 12.48 2.76 0.99
CA ARG A 93 13.14 1.52 1.48
C ARG A 93 13.85 0.77 0.38
N GLU A 94 13.37 0.90 -0.85
CA GLU A 94 13.95 0.27 -2.03
C GLU A 94 13.71 1.16 -3.24
N LEU A 95 14.75 1.31 -4.07
CA LEU A 95 14.69 2.01 -5.34
C LEU A 95 15.59 1.26 -6.31
N VAL A 96 15.00 0.47 -7.21
CA VAL A 96 15.69 -0.25 -8.27
C VAL A 96 15.26 0.36 -9.61
N PRO A 97 16.14 1.12 -10.30
CA PRO A 97 15.79 1.83 -11.51
C PRO A 97 15.08 0.95 -12.55
N GLY A 98 13.98 1.44 -13.08
CA GLY A 98 13.16 0.76 -14.08
C GLY A 98 12.45 -0.51 -13.60
N GLN A 99 12.57 -0.91 -12.33
CA GLN A 99 12.04 -2.17 -11.83
C GLN A 99 11.13 -2.04 -10.63
N ARG A 100 11.58 -1.33 -9.57
CA ARG A 100 10.82 -1.30 -8.32
C ARG A 100 11.10 -0.09 -7.45
N ILE A 101 10.03 0.39 -6.83
CA ILE A 101 10.07 1.38 -5.77
C ILE A 101 9.29 0.81 -4.59
N ARG A 102 9.83 0.96 -3.37
CA ARG A 102 9.13 0.60 -2.14
C ARG A 102 9.31 1.68 -1.10
N LEU A 103 8.19 2.16 -0.58
CA LEU A 103 8.15 3.13 0.50
C LEU A 103 7.42 2.55 1.70
N GLN A 104 7.82 2.98 2.88
CA GLN A 104 7.14 2.64 4.13
C GLN A 104 6.74 3.92 4.85
N GLY A 105 5.44 4.14 4.96
CA GLY A 105 4.84 5.23 5.72
C GLY A 105 4.42 4.77 7.11
N GLU A 106 4.56 5.63 8.10
CA GLU A 106 4.24 5.26 9.48
C GLU A 106 3.71 6.46 10.28
N ASN A 107 2.76 6.16 11.17
CA ASN A 107 2.36 7.02 12.28
C ASN A 107 2.00 6.17 13.52
N LYS A 108 1.39 6.76 14.53
CA LYS A 108 1.03 6.06 15.79
C LYS A 108 0.01 4.93 15.61
N THR A 109 -0.84 4.99 14.59
CA THR A 109 -1.99 4.08 14.42
C THR A 109 -1.90 3.17 13.19
N LEU A 110 -0.99 3.48 12.26
CA LEU A 110 -0.92 2.84 10.96
C LEU A 110 0.53 2.72 10.48
N THR A 111 0.84 1.58 9.85
CA THR A 111 1.97 1.42 8.93
C THR A 111 1.40 1.15 7.55
N ALA A 112 1.86 1.90 6.55
CA ALA A 112 1.58 1.70 5.13
C ALA A 112 2.86 1.27 4.42
N VAL A 113 2.76 0.31 3.52
CA VAL A 113 3.86 -0.08 2.62
C VAL A 113 3.35 -0.01 1.20
N ASP A 114 3.93 0.91 0.43
CA ASP A 114 3.61 1.09 -0.97
C ASP A 114 4.74 0.49 -1.82
N THR A 115 4.37 -0.38 -2.75
CA THR A 115 5.31 -1.01 -3.67
C THR A 115 4.81 -0.82 -5.10
N MET A 116 5.65 -0.29 -5.96
CA MET A 116 5.42 -0.18 -7.39
C MET A 116 6.44 -1.05 -8.10
N THR A 117 5.97 -1.95 -8.97
CA THR A 117 6.81 -2.78 -9.82
C THR A 117 6.53 -2.40 -11.27
N PHE A 118 7.58 -2.21 -12.04
CA PHE A 118 7.54 -1.72 -13.42
C PHE A 118 8.01 -2.79 -14.38
N ARG A 119 7.39 -2.84 -15.54
CA ARG A 119 7.88 -3.64 -16.67
C ARG A 119 7.46 -3.06 -18.01
N GLY A 120 8.35 -3.13 -18.99
CA GLY A 120 8.00 -2.86 -20.37
C GLY A 120 7.10 -3.96 -20.94
N VAL A 121 6.05 -3.58 -21.63
CA VAL A 121 5.12 -4.47 -22.34
C VAL A 121 4.93 -3.98 -23.76
N GLN A 122 4.32 -4.78 -24.65
CA GLN A 122 4.07 -4.36 -26.04
C GLN A 122 3.26 -3.04 -26.15
N ALA A 123 2.39 -2.79 -25.17
CA ALA A 123 1.56 -1.58 -25.11
C ALA A 123 2.20 -0.42 -24.32
N GLY A 124 3.55 -0.43 -24.13
CA GLY A 124 4.27 0.59 -23.40
C GLY A 124 4.77 0.11 -22.03
N THR A 125 4.28 0.70 -20.93
CA THR A 125 4.72 0.36 -19.57
C THR A 125 3.55 -0.14 -18.72
N GLU A 126 3.78 -1.23 -18.01
CA GLU A 126 2.88 -1.73 -16.96
C GLU A 126 3.47 -1.42 -15.58
N VAL A 127 2.64 -0.85 -14.72
CA VAL A 127 2.91 -0.60 -13.30
C VAL A 127 1.98 -1.44 -12.45
N ILE A 128 2.53 -2.27 -11.57
CA ILE A 128 1.78 -2.99 -10.55
C ILE A 128 1.97 -2.25 -9.23
N TYR A 129 0.93 -1.54 -8.80
CA TYR A 129 0.91 -0.82 -7.53
C TYR A 129 0.28 -1.69 -6.45
N THR A 130 1.00 -1.91 -5.35
CA THR A 130 0.52 -2.63 -4.17
C THR A 130 0.64 -1.71 -2.96
N ALA A 131 -0.47 -1.54 -2.22
CA ALA A 131 -0.50 -0.84 -0.95
C ALA A 131 -0.94 -1.80 0.17
N GLU A 132 -0.14 -1.88 1.22
CA GLU A 132 -0.40 -2.73 2.38
C GLU A 132 -0.52 -1.84 3.63
N PHE A 133 -1.64 -2.00 4.35
CA PHE A 133 -1.95 -1.20 5.53
C PHE A 133 -2.06 -2.09 6.75
N THR A 134 -1.22 -1.86 7.74
CA THR A 134 -1.25 -2.56 9.03
C THR A 134 -1.64 -1.60 10.12
N PHE A 135 -2.82 -1.83 10.72
CA PHE A 135 -3.33 -1.01 11.81
C PHE A 135 -2.70 -1.40 13.15
N LYS A 136 -2.42 -0.40 13.99
CA LYS A 136 -1.80 -0.57 15.31
C LYS A 136 -2.81 -0.32 16.44
N GLY A 137 -2.57 -0.96 17.58
CA GLY A 137 -3.37 -0.75 18.79
C GLY A 137 -4.88 -0.94 18.56
N PRO A 138 -5.76 -0.11 19.17
CA PRO A 138 -7.21 -0.23 19.04
C PRO A 138 -7.72 -0.03 17.60
N ALA A 139 -6.99 0.68 16.74
CA ALA A 139 -7.36 0.90 15.34
C ALA A 139 -7.52 -0.40 14.52
N ARG A 140 -6.89 -1.50 14.97
CA ARG A 140 -7.05 -2.85 14.36
C ARG A 140 -8.51 -3.32 14.33
N LEU A 141 -9.29 -2.95 15.33
CA LEU A 141 -10.70 -3.34 15.42
C LEU A 141 -11.56 -2.69 14.33
N LEU A 142 -11.13 -1.56 13.78
CA LEU A 142 -11.81 -0.83 12.72
C LEU A 142 -11.45 -1.37 11.31
N ALA A 143 -10.36 -2.09 11.16
CA ALA A 143 -9.85 -2.57 9.86
C ALA A 143 -10.93 -3.28 9.00
N PRO A 144 -11.76 -4.20 9.51
CA PRO A 144 -12.78 -4.85 8.71
C PRO A 144 -13.83 -3.88 8.15
N LEU A 145 -14.20 -2.85 8.93
CA LEU A 145 -15.20 -1.84 8.56
C LEU A 145 -14.67 -0.89 7.49
N LEU A 146 -13.35 -0.69 7.43
CA LEU A 146 -12.69 0.21 6.50
C LEU A 146 -12.44 -0.42 5.12
N ARG A 147 -12.59 -1.74 4.95
CA ARG A 147 -12.32 -2.45 3.69
C ARG A 147 -13.02 -1.86 2.47
N PRO A 148 -14.32 -1.50 2.51
CA PRO A 148 -14.99 -0.92 1.33
C PRO A 148 -14.40 0.43 0.94
N ALA A 149 -14.06 1.28 1.93
CA ALA A 149 -13.46 2.59 1.70
C ALA A 149 -12.07 2.46 1.07
N PHE A 150 -11.24 1.52 1.53
CA PHE A 150 -9.93 1.25 0.92
C PHE A 150 -10.05 0.69 -0.49
N LYS A 151 -11.02 -0.19 -0.78
CA LYS A 151 -11.28 -0.66 -2.15
C LYS A 151 -11.60 0.49 -3.09
N ARG A 152 -12.43 1.44 -2.63
CA ARG A 152 -12.77 2.65 -3.39
C ARG A 152 -11.54 3.51 -3.62
N LEU A 153 -10.75 3.78 -2.57
CA LEU A 153 -9.51 4.53 -2.66
C LEU A 153 -8.55 3.91 -3.68
N GLY A 154 -8.34 2.59 -3.62
CA GLY A 154 -7.48 1.90 -4.58
C GLY A 154 -7.95 1.99 -6.03
N LYS A 155 -9.29 1.99 -6.28
CA LYS A 155 -9.83 2.22 -7.62
C LYS A 155 -9.58 3.65 -8.10
N GLN A 156 -9.76 4.62 -7.21
CA GLN A 156 -9.54 6.03 -7.51
C GLN A 156 -8.06 6.32 -7.80
N ALA A 157 -7.15 5.76 -6.99
CA ALA A 157 -5.71 5.86 -7.21
C ALA A 157 -5.28 5.22 -8.54
N GLN A 158 -5.85 4.07 -8.91
CA GLN A 158 -5.62 3.44 -10.22
C GLN A 158 -6.01 4.36 -11.38
N THR A 159 -7.19 4.97 -11.29
CA THR A 159 -7.68 5.90 -12.32
C THR A 159 -6.83 7.18 -12.36
N GLY A 160 -6.49 7.75 -11.20
CA GLY A 160 -5.66 8.94 -11.12
C GLY A 160 -4.26 8.69 -11.68
N MET A 161 -3.62 7.58 -11.30
CA MET A 161 -2.31 7.19 -11.83
C MET A 161 -2.34 7.00 -13.34
N HIS A 162 -3.34 6.31 -13.88
CA HIS A 162 -3.50 6.15 -15.33
C HIS A 162 -3.64 7.50 -16.03
N ASN A 163 -4.43 8.42 -15.48
CA ASN A 163 -4.64 9.75 -16.06
C ASN A 163 -3.36 10.60 -16.01
N ALA A 164 -2.66 10.62 -14.87
CA ALA A 164 -1.43 11.37 -14.71
C ALA A 164 -0.33 10.86 -15.64
N LEU A 165 -0.14 9.54 -15.73
CA LEU A 165 0.87 8.94 -16.59
C LEU A 165 0.59 9.14 -18.08
N ASN A 166 -0.66 9.25 -18.51
CA ASN A 166 -0.98 9.56 -19.92
C ASN A 166 -0.65 10.99 -20.31
N GLN A 167 -0.41 11.88 -19.35
CA GLN A 167 -0.04 13.28 -19.59
C GLN A 167 1.48 13.49 -19.71
N LEU A 168 2.29 12.47 -19.45
CA LEU A 168 3.75 12.50 -19.69
C LEU A 168 4.07 12.56 -21.23
#